data_bfaf5ce503dcd5528e2ebd7837b243b0
#
_entry.id   bfaf5ce503dcd5528e2ebd7837b243b0
#
_cell.length_a   1.000
_cell.length_b   1.000
_cell.length_c   1.000
_cell.angle_alpha   90.00
_cell.angle_beta   90.00
_cell.angle_gamma   90.00
#
_symmetry.space_group_name_H-M   'P 1'
#
loop_
_entity.id
_entity.type
_entity.pdbx_description
1 polymer ?
#
loop_
_entity_poly.entity_id
_entity_poly.type
_entity_poly.pdbx_seq_one_letter_code
_entity_poly.pdbx_strand_id
1 'polypeptide(L)'
;AQVHFNESGTPVADHFDDVYFSNDSGIDETQHVFVAGNDLAERWQQWRNPTFVIAETGFGTGLNFLVAMRAFNEFKAANPDHPLKRLYFITTEKFPLPQQDMQRALEAFPALKDEAQALASLYPMGLEGCHRLHFDNHSTTLDLWIGDVHELLPQWHSPVNGLIDAWFLDGFAPSKNPDMWTDALFSQMARLSK
;
A
#
# COMPACT_ATOMS: atom_id res chain seq x y z
N ALA A 1 12.41 -10.49 -4.01
CA ALA A 1 13.42 -9.70 -3.25
C ALA A 1 14.35 -10.63 -2.49
N GLN A 2 15.55 -10.14 -2.21
CA GLN A 2 16.45 -10.69 -1.21
C GLN A 2 16.46 -9.73 -0.02
N VAL A 3 16.26 -10.28 1.16
CA VAL A 3 16.13 -9.52 2.39
C VAL A 3 16.86 -10.24 3.52
N HIS A 4 17.54 -9.48 4.36
CA HIS A 4 18.04 -9.99 5.64
C HIS A 4 17.37 -9.22 6.79
N PHE A 5 17.41 -9.78 7.97
CA PHE A 5 16.92 -9.12 9.18
C PHE A 5 18.10 -8.67 10.01
N ASN A 6 18.15 -7.38 10.33
CA ASN A 6 19.21 -6.81 11.15
C ASN A 6 19.11 -7.28 12.62
N GLU A 7 20.03 -6.84 13.49
CA GLU A 7 20.06 -7.22 14.91
C GLU A 7 18.76 -6.86 15.67
N SER A 8 18.06 -5.83 15.23
CA SER A 8 16.75 -5.41 15.77
C SER A 8 15.56 -6.15 15.16
N GLY A 9 15.81 -7.11 14.26
CA GLY A 9 14.75 -7.86 13.56
C GLY A 9 14.05 -7.06 12.47
N THR A 10 14.58 -5.89 12.05
CA THR A 10 14.03 -5.09 10.98
C THR A 10 14.46 -5.66 9.63
N PRO A 11 13.53 -5.83 8.66
CA PRO A 11 13.89 -6.29 7.33
C PRO A 11 14.63 -5.19 6.54
N VAL A 12 15.73 -5.57 5.93
CA VAL A 12 16.59 -4.72 5.10
C VAL A 12 16.62 -5.29 3.69
N ALA A 13 16.38 -4.44 2.71
CA ALA A 13 16.45 -4.82 1.30
C ALA A 13 17.92 -4.88 0.86
N ASP A 14 18.42 -6.07 0.49
CA ASP A 14 19.82 -6.26 0.11
C ASP A 14 20.21 -5.42 -1.11
N HIS A 15 19.29 -5.27 -2.05
CA HIS A 15 19.55 -4.52 -3.29
C HIS A 15 19.68 -3.01 -3.07
N PHE A 16 18.94 -2.45 -2.10
CA PHE A 16 18.89 -1.01 -1.86
C PHE A 16 19.68 -0.59 -0.60
N ASP A 17 20.10 -1.55 0.21
CA ASP A 17 20.74 -1.30 1.50
C ASP A 17 19.94 -0.30 2.34
N ASP A 18 18.63 -0.56 2.46
CA ASP A 18 17.69 0.28 3.17
C ASP A 18 16.65 -0.56 3.92
N VAL A 19 16.10 -0.03 5.00
CA VAL A 19 15.09 -0.70 5.80
C VAL A 19 13.70 -0.53 5.19
N TYR A 20 12.83 -1.52 5.36
CA TYR A 20 11.44 -1.42 4.90
C TYR A 20 10.60 -0.53 5.81
N PHE A 21 10.89 -0.47 7.11
CA PHE A 21 10.17 0.32 8.10
C PHE A 21 10.98 0.45 9.41
N SER A 22 10.52 1.34 10.30
CA SER A 22 10.98 1.39 11.69
C SER A 22 10.16 0.45 12.57
N ASN A 23 10.80 -0.45 13.31
CA ASN A 23 10.12 -1.38 14.22
C ASN A 23 9.32 -0.68 15.33
N ASP A 24 9.85 0.43 15.83
CA ASP A 24 9.27 1.11 16.99
C ASP A 24 8.12 2.07 16.61
N SER A 25 8.11 2.57 15.37
CA SER A 25 7.19 3.64 14.94
C SER A 25 6.55 3.42 13.56
N GLY A 26 6.71 2.24 12.95
CA GLY A 26 6.24 2.01 11.57
C GLY A 26 4.74 2.26 11.37
N ILE A 27 3.89 1.82 12.31
CA ILE A 27 2.45 2.10 12.27
C ILE A 27 2.18 3.60 12.44
N ASP A 28 2.80 4.23 13.45
CA ASP A 28 2.60 5.65 13.75
C ASP A 28 3.11 6.52 12.59
N GLU A 29 4.23 6.14 11.98
CA GLU A 29 4.77 6.81 10.80
C GLU A 29 3.80 6.72 9.61
N THR A 30 3.27 5.55 9.30
CA THR A 30 2.27 5.36 8.25
C THR A 30 1.00 6.16 8.56
N GLN A 31 0.52 6.14 9.80
CA GLN A 31 -0.63 6.93 10.23
C GLN A 31 -0.39 8.42 10.02
N HIS A 32 0.79 8.92 10.39
CA HIS A 32 1.12 10.33 10.27
C HIS A 32 1.35 10.75 8.82
N VAL A 33 2.20 10.02 8.09
CA VAL A 33 2.63 10.41 6.74
C VAL A 33 1.53 10.19 5.71
N PHE A 34 0.86 9.05 5.74
CA PHE A 34 -0.06 8.67 4.67
C PHE A 34 -1.52 8.87 5.04
N VAL A 35 -1.95 8.45 6.22
CA VAL A 35 -3.36 8.58 6.63
C VAL A 35 -3.69 10.03 6.99
N ALA A 36 -2.95 10.62 7.92
CA ALA A 36 -3.14 12.03 8.29
C ALA A 36 -2.69 13.00 7.20
N GLY A 37 -1.56 12.71 6.53
CA GLY A 37 -1.04 13.54 5.44
C GLY A 37 -1.96 13.66 4.23
N ASN A 38 -2.86 12.69 4.02
CA ASN A 38 -3.91 12.72 2.99
C ASN A 38 -5.29 13.13 3.55
N ASP A 39 -5.39 13.52 4.81
CA ASP A 39 -6.65 13.87 5.49
C ASP A 39 -7.75 12.80 5.32
N LEU A 40 -7.37 11.52 5.35
CA LEU A 40 -8.27 10.43 4.98
C LEU A 40 -9.53 10.38 5.85
N ALA A 41 -9.39 10.54 7.15
CA ALA A 41 -10.51 10.49 8.09
C ALA A 41 -11.57 11.56 7.76
N GLU A 42 -11.14 12.81 7.52
CA GLU A 42 -12.03 13.92 7.17
C GLU A 42 -12.61 13.75 5.77
N ARG A 43 -11.79 13.36 4.80
CA ARG A 43 -12.23 13.13 3.42
C ARG A 43 -13.25 12.01 3.36
N TRP A 44 -13.08 10.92 4.08
CA TRP A 44 -14.05 9.82 4.14
C TRP A 44 -15.38 10.27 4.73
N GLN A 45 -15.38 11.09 5.78
CA GLN A 45 -16.62 11.63 6.36
C GLN A 45 -17.43 12.44 5.33
N GLN A 46 -16.76 13.17 4.47
CA GLN A 46 -17.39 14.01 3.46
C GLN A 46 -17.64 13.28 2.15
N TRP A 47 -17.13 12.06 1.99
CA TRP A 47 -17.18 11.30 0.75
C TRP A 47 -18.60 10.85 0.42
N ARG A 48 -19.02 11.04 -0.85
CA ARG A 48 -20.38 10.70 -1.30
C ARG A 48 -20.42 9.54 -2.27
N ASN A 49 -19.28 9.12 -2.81
CA ASN A 49 -19.18 7.99 -3.71
C ASN A 49 -19.06 6.68 -2.92
N PRO A 50 -19.47 5.54 -3.49
CA PRO A 50 -19.37 4.25 -2.80
C PRO A 50 -17.95 3.72 -2.67
N THR A 51 -16.98 4.24 -3.44
CA THR A 51 -15.61 3.77 -3.47
C THR A 51 -14.62 4.92 -3.31
N PHE A 52 -13.57 4.70 -2.52
CA PHE A 52 -12.40 5.56 -2.40
C PHE A 52 -11.16 4.80 -2.90
N VAL A 53 -10.33 5.42 -3.73
CA VAL A 53 -9.19 4.79 -4.38
C VAL A 53 -7.89 5.36 -3.83
N ILE A 54 -7.08 4.50 -3.24
CA ILE A 54 -5.71 4.81 -2.83
C ILE A 54 -4.76 4.09 -3.78
N ALA A 55 -3.75 4.80 -4.27
CA ALA A 55 -2.64 4.21 -4.99
C ALA A 55 -1.34 4.34 -4.20
N GLU A 56 -0.49 3.35 -4.33
CA GLU A 56 0.84 3.31 -3.71
C GLU A 56 1.90 2.94 -4.74
N THR A 57 3.12 3.44 -4.54
CA THR A 57 4.32 2.97 -5.24
C THR A 57 5.23 2.28 -4.23
N GLY A 58 5.55 0.98 -4.49
CA GLY A 58 6.38 0.20 -3.57
C GLY A 58 5.59 -0.45 -2.43
N PHE A 59 5.01 -1.63 -2.69
CA PHE A 59 4.22 -2.37 -1.69
C PHE A 59 5.05 -2.84 -0.49
N GLY A 60 6.28 -3.25 -0.72
CA GLY A 60 7.19 -3.72 0.33
C GLY A 60 6.61 -4.85 1.15
N THR A 61 6.47 -4.64 2.45
CA THR A 61 5.88 -5.61 3.40
C THR A 61 4.35 -5.59 3.44
N GLY A 62 3.73 -4.60 2.80
CA GLY A 62 2.29 -4.37 2.87
C GLY A 62 1.82 -3.59 4.10
N LEU A 63 2.74 -3.03 4.90
CA LEU A 63 2.40 -2.30 6.12
C LEU A 63 1.43 -1.14 5.86
N ASN A 64 1.70 -0.31 4.85
CA ASN A 64 0.87 0.84 4.52
C ASN A 64 -0.55 0.42 4.13
N PHE A 65 -0.67 -0.65 3.34
CA PHE A 65 -1.97 -1.23 3.00
C PHE A 65 -2.73 -1.71 4.24
N LEU A 66 -2.07 -2.44 5.13
CA LEU A 66 -2.71 -2.98 6.35
C LEU A 66 -3.20 -1.87 7.28
N VAL A 67 -2.40 -0.81 7.44
CA VAL A 67 -2.79 0.37 8.24
C VAL A 67 -3.98 1.08 7.61
N ALA A 68 -3.99 1.28 6.28
CA ALA A 68 -5.11 1.90 5.56
C ALA A 68 -6.38 1.05 5.65
N MET A 69 -6.30 -0.25 5.48
CA MET A 69 -7.43 -1.18 5.60
C MET A 69 -8.02 -1.15 7.02
N ARG A 70 -7.18 -1.19 8.05
CA ARG A 70 -7.61 -1.10 9.44
C ARG A 70 -8.34 0.23 9.71
N ALA A 71 -7.75 1.36 9.29
CA ALA A 71 -8.38 2.67 9.43
C ALA A 71 -9.75 2.74 8.72
N PHE A 72 -9.86 2.16 7.53
CA PHE A 72 -11.12 2.09 6.79
C PHE A 72 -12.16 1.20 7.48
N ASN A 73 -11.77 0.06 8.04
CA ASN A 73 -12.66 -0.80 8.80
C ASN A 73 -13.18 -0.11 10.06
N GLU A 74 -12.33 0.62 10.77
CA GLU A 74 -12.72 1.44 11.92
C GLU A 74 -13.71 2.54 11.52
N PHE A 75 -13.45 3.23 10.40
CA PHE A 75 -14.37 4.23 9.86
C PHE A 75 -15.74 3.64 9.52
N LYS A 76 -15.80 2.50 8.85
CA LYS A 76 -17.06 1.81 8.51
C LYS A 76 -17.83 1.35 9.74
N ALA A 77 -17.13 0.81 10.73
CA ALA A 77 -17.75 0.39 11.98
C ALA A 77 -18.40 1.56 12.73
N ALA A 78 -17.76 2.72 12.72
CA ALA A 78 -18.27 3.95 13.31
C ALA A 78 -19.39 4.60 12.48
N ASN A 79 -19.49 4.32 11.18
CA ASN A 79 -20.40 4.96 10.24
C ASN A 79 -21.12 3.92 9.34
N PRO A 80 -21.94 3.02 9.88
CA PRO A 80 -22.49 1.88 9.13
C PRO A 80 -23.39 2.28 7.97
N ASP A 81 -24.07 3.42 8.06
CA ASP A 81 -25.00 3.93 7.02
C ASP A 81 -24.32 4.90 6.03
N HIS A 82 -23.02 5.15 6.18
CA HIS A 82 -22.31 6.08 5.31
C HIS A 82 -22.28 5.59 3.86
N PRO A 83 -22.37 6.50 2.85
CA PRO A 83 -22.35 6.12 1.43
C PRO A 83 -21.05 5.45 0.99
N LEU A 84 -19.90 5.80 1.57
CA LEU A 84 -18.63 5.15 1.30
C LEU A 84 -18.63 3.70 1.83
N LYS A 85 -18.55 2.74 0.93
CA LYS A 85 -18.67 1.30 1.25
C LYS A 85 -17.40 0.50 0.96
N ARG A 86 -16.54 0.99 0.06
CA ARG A 86 -15.40 0.23 -0.46
C ARG A 86 -14.13 1.05 -0.49
N LEU A 87 -13.05 0.42 -0.07
CA LEU A 87 -11.69 0.87 -0.30
C LEU A 87 -11.09 0.06 -1.45
N TYR A 88 -10.61 0.74 -2.48
CA TYR A 88 -9.80 0.15 -3.53
C TYR A 88 -8.36 0.63 -3.38
N PHE A 89 -7.45 -0.31 -3.12
CA PHE A 89 -6.03 -0.04 -2.95
C PHE A 89 -5.27 -0.66 -4.12
N ILE A 90 -4.59 0.16 -4.91
CA ILE A 90 -3.80 -0.28 -6.07
C ILE A 90 -2.34 0.08 -5.84
N THR A 91 -1.45 -0.89 -5.98
CA THR A 91 -0.02 -0.72 -5.68
C THR A 91 0.87 -1.45 -6.68
N THR A 92 2.13 -1.06 -6.72
CA THR A 92 3.16 -1.70 -7.53
C THR A 92 4.28 -2.24 -6.66
N GLU A 93 4.91 -3.35 -7.09
CA GLU A 93 6.10 -3.88 -6.46
C GLU A 93 7.01 -4.56 -7.50
N LYS A 94 8.23 -4.08 -7.60
CA LYS A 94 9.20 -4.64 -8.55
C LYS A 94 9.86 -5.92 -8.02
N PHE A 95 10.10 -5.95 -6.72
CA PHE A 95 10.81 -7.05 -6.04
C PHE A 95 9.98 -7.59 -4.88
N PRO A 96 8.90 -8.37 -5.15
CA PRO A 96 8.01 -8.85 -4.10
C PRO A 96 8.78 -9.71 -3.10
N LEU A 97 8.48 -9.51 -1.81
CA LEU A 97 9.00 -10.36 -0.75
C LEU A 97 8.43 -11.77 -0.87
N PRO A 98 9.22 -12.81 -0.55
CA PRO A 98 8.66 -14.12 -0.26
C PRO A 98 7.64 -14.03 0.89
N GLN A 99 6.58 -14.84 0.82
CA GLN A 99 5.51 -14.85 1.82
C GLN A 99 6.05 -14.99 3.26
N GLN A 100 7.02 -15.87 3.46
CA GLN A 100 7.61 -16.11 4.79
C GLN A 100 8.33 -14.87 5.34
N ASP A 101 9.05 -14.15 4.48
CA ASP A 101 9.77 -12.93 4.88
C ASP A 101 8.80 -11.80 5.19
N MET A 102 7.72 -11.68 4.42
CA MET A 102 6.65 -10.72 4.69
C MET A 102 5.97 -11.02 6.04
N GLN A 103 5.63 -12.29 6.30
CA GLN A 103 5.04 -12.70 7.58
C GLN A 103 5.97 -12.37 8.75
N ARG A 104 7.24 -12.71 8.63
CA ARG A 104 8.25 -12.43 9.67
C ARG A 104 8.39 -10.92 9.91
N ALA A 105 8.42 -10.12 8.84
CA ALA A 105 8.51 -8.67 8.96
C ALA A 105 7.31 -8.08 9.71
N LEU A 106 6.10 -8.56 9.44
CA LEU A 106 4.87 -8.06 10.05
C LEU A 106 4.67 -8.53 11.51
N GLU A 107 5.43 -9.52 11.99
CA GLU A 107 5.46 -9.89 13.41
C GLU A 107 5.89 -8.74 14.33
N ALA A 108 6.61 -7.75 13.81
CA ALA A 108 6.96 -6.53 14.53
C ALA A 108 5.72 -5.70 14.95
N PHE A 109 4.56 -5.95 14.36
CA PHE A 109 3.33 -5.19 14.57
C PHE A 109 2.18 -6.08 15.08
N PRO A 110 2.17 -6.51 16.35
CA PRO A 110 1.11 -7.37 16.90
C PRO A 110 -0.29 -6.78 16.78
N ALA A 111 -0.42 -5.45 16.77
CA ALA A 111 -1.68 -4.75 16.59
C ALA A 111 -2.34 -4.99 15.21
N LEU A 112 -1.56 -5.42 14.21
CA LEU A 112 -2.03 -5.75 12.86
C LEU A 112 -2.05 -7.27 12.60
N LYS A 113 -2.02 -8.10 13.63
CA LYS A 113 -1.90 -9.55 13.49
C LYS A 113 -2.99 -10.15 12.60
N ASP A 114 -4.23 -9.76 12.79
CA ASP A 114 -5.37 -10.32 12.05
C ASP A 114 -5.31 -9.90 10.57
N GLU A 115 -5.02 -8.63 10.31
CA GLU A 115 -4.87 -8.08 8.96
C GLU A 115 -3.66 -8.70 8.25
N ALA A 116 -2.53 -8.85 8.95
CA ALA A 116 -1.32 -9.49 8.42
C ALA A 116 -1.57 -10.96 8.06
N GLN A 117 -2.30 -11.68 8.89
CA GLN A 117 -2.66 -13.08 8.64
C GLN A 117 -3.59 -13.21 7.43
N ALA A 118 -4.56 -12.31 7.27
CA ALA A 118 -5.44 -12.27 6.11
C ALA A 118 -4.65 -12.00 4.82
N LEU A 119 -3.73 -11.04 4.84
CA LEU A 119 -2.84 -10.75 3.70
C LEU A 119 -1.97 -11.97 3.36
N ALA A 120 -1.34 -12.58 4.34
CA ALA A 120 -0.47 -13.74 4.14
C ALA A 120 -1.22 -14.93 3.50
N SER A 121 -2.47 -15.16 3.90
CA SER A 121 -3.29 -16.26 3.35
C SER A 121 -3.65 -16.08 1.88
N LEU A 122 -3.70 -14.83 1.39
CA LEU A 122 -4.06 -14.47 0.02
C LEU A 122 -2.85 -14.07 -0.83
N TYR A 123 -1.69 -13.90 -0.20
CA TYR A 123 -0.50 -13.35 -0.86
C TYR A 123 -0.09 -14.20 -2.07
N PRO A 124 0.05 -13.59 -3.27
CA PRO A 124 0.32 -14.33 -4.48
C PRO A 124 1.78 -14.80 -4.57
N MET A 125 2.03 -15.73 -5.45
CA MET A 125 3.40 -15.99 -5.92
C MET A 125 3.91 -14.75 -6.66
N GLY A 126 5.24 -14.52 -6.62
CA GLY A 126 5.90 -13.35 -7.20
C GLY A 126 5.96 -13.35 -8.74
N LEU A 127 4.84 -13.63 -9.39
CA LEU A 127 4.70 -13.58 -10.85
C LEU A 127 4.31 -12.18 -11.29
N GLU A 128 4.92 -11.72 -12.39
CA GLU A 128 4.57 -10.43 -13.00
C GLU A 128 3.09 -10.35 -13.39
N GLY A 129 2.52 -9.16 -13.27
CA GLY A 129 1.13 -8.87 -13.59
C GLY A 129 0.33 -8.40 -12.40
N CYS A 130 -0.98 -8.26 -12.59
CA CYS A 130 -1.91 -7.81 -11.56
C CYS A 130 -2.51 -8.99 -10.80
N HIS A 131 -2.40 -8.92 -9.47
CA HIS A 131 -3.01 -9.89 -8.56
C HIS A 131 -4.07 -9.17 -7.73
N ARG A 132 -5.34 -9.53 -7.93
CA ARG A 132 -6.48 -8.95 -7.19
C ARG A 132 -6.84 -9.81 -6.00
N LEU A 133 -6.84 -9.19 -4.82
CA LEU A 133 -7.18 -9.80 -3.54
C LEU A 133 -8.36 -9.08 -2.91
N HIS A 134 -9.29 -9.84 -2.33
CA HIS A 134 -10.46 -9.29 -1.65
C HIS A 134 -10.41 -9.59 -0.15
N PHE A 135 -10.74 -8.56 0.63
CA PHE A 135 -10.76 -8.61 2.09
C PHE A 135 -12.14 -8.18 2.61
N ASP A 136 -12.49 -8.64 3.82
CA ASP A 136 -13.65 -8.17 4.56
C ASP A 136 -14.96 -8.15 3.73
N ASN A 137 -15.31 -9.31 3.14
CA ASN A 137 -16.47 -9.45 2.27
C ASN A 137 -16.48 -8.44 1.10
N HIS A 138 -15.35 -8.25 0.47
CA HIS A 138 -15.14 -7.33 -0.66
C HIS A 138 -15.30 -5.84 -0.33
N SER A 139 -15.27 -5.46 0.96
CA SER A 139 -15.22 -4.04 1.33
C SER A 139 -13.86 -3.40 1.05
N THR A 140 -12.80 -4.19 1.04
CA THR A 140 -11.47 -3.77 0.61
C THR A 140 -10.96 -4.67 -0.50
N THR A 141 -10.52 -4.06 -1.60
CA THR A 141 -9.86 -4.74 -2.72
C THR A 141 -8.44 -4.22 -2.85
N LEU A 142 -7.49 -5.14 -2.89
CA LEU A 142 -6.08 -4.87 -3.21
C LEU A 142 -5.76 -5.37 -4.61
N ASP A 143 -5.29 -4.47 -5.47
CA ASP A 143 -4.64 -4.82 -6.73
C ASP A 143 -3.13 -4.66 -6.57
N LEU A 144 -2.43 -5.78 -6.45
CA LEU A 144 -0.99 -5.83 -6.37
C LEU A 144 -0.41 -6.09 -7.77
N TRP A 145 0.21 -5.07 -8.35
CA TRP A 145 0.89 -5.14 -9.63
C TRP A 145 2.37 -5.44 -9.40
N ILE A 146 2.81 -6.60 -9.84
CA ILE A 146 4.21 -7.01 -9.76
C ILE A 146 4.90 -6.69 -11.08
N GLY A 147 5.97 -5.88 -11.02
CA GLY A 147 6.74 -5.41 -12.15
C GLY A 147 7.30 -4.01 -11.95
N ASP A 148 7.94 -3.47 -12.97
CA ASP A 148 8.52 -2.12 -12.95
C ASP A 148 7.41 -1.05 -13.01
N VAL A 149 7.43 -0.11 -12.08
CA VAL A 149 6.43 0.96 -11.98
C VAL A 149 6.33 1.80 -13.26
N HIS A 150 7.44 2.01 -13.97
CA HIS A 150 7.47 2.76 -15.24
C HIS A 150 6.76 2.02 -16.38
N GLU A 151 6.69 0.70 -16.31
CA GLU A 151 5.96 -0.13 -17.27
C GLU A 151 4.50 -0.36 -16.86
N LEU A 152 4.23 -0.38 -15.56
CA LEU A 152 2.91 -0.71 -15.01
C LEU A 152 1.96 0.50 -14.99
N LEU A 153 2.38 1.66 -14.52
CA LEU A 153 1.51 2.84 -14.42
C LEU A 153 0.87 3.26 -15.75
N PRO A 154 1.57 3.23 -16.89
CA PRO A 154 0.95 3.51 -18.19
C PRO A 154 -0.20 2.56 -18.55
N GLN A 155 -0.23 1.34 -18.00
CA GLN A 155 -1.27 0.35 -18.25
C GLN A 155 -2.55 0.59 -17.41
N TRP A 156 -2.46 1.40 -16.35
CA TRP A 156 -3.64 1.67 -15.54
C TRP A 156 -4.62 2.55 -16.30
N HIS A 157 -5.85 2.07 -16.37
CA HIS A 157 -6.93 2.84 -17.01
C HIS A 157 -7.28 4.06 -16.16
N SER A 158 -7.32 5.23 -16.81
CA SER A 158 -7.78 6.45 -16.17
C SER A 158 -9.08 6.91 -16.81
N PRO A 159 -10.19 6.95 -16.06
CA PRO A 159 -11.41 7.65 -16.50
C PRO A 159 -11.14 9.13 -16.77
N VAL A 160 -12.06 9.81 -17.45
CA VAL A 160 -11.91 11.23 -17.82
C VAL A 160 -11.57 12.13 -16.62
N ASN A 161 -12.11 11.80 -15.44
CA ASN A 161 -11.92 12.58 -14.21
C ASN A 161 -10.82 11.98 -13.28
N GLY A 162 -9.96 11.14 -13.81
CA GLY A 162 -8.96 10.43 -13.00
C GLY A 162 -9.49 9.21 -12.27
N LEU A 163 -8.57 8.40 -11.75
CA LEU A 163 -8.86 7.17 -11.00
C LEU A 163 -8.56 7.33 -9.50
N ILE A 164 -7.46 7.98 -9.16
CA ILE A 164 -6.84 7.95 -7.84
C ILE A 164 -7.29 9.13 -6.98
N ASP A 165 -7.76 8.84 -5.78
CA ASP A 165 -8.19 9.83 -4.79
C ASP A 165 -7.06 10.24 -3.84
N ALA A 166 -6.15 9.32 -3.51
CA ALA A 166 -4.99 9.58 -2.65
C ALA A 166 -3.78 8.75 -3.08
N TRP A 167 -2.59 9.31 -2.93
CA TRP A 167 -1.32 8.64 -3.21
C TRP A 167 -0.52 8.40 -1.93
N PHE A 168 -0.02 7.18 -1.80
CA PHE A 168 1.00 6.80 -0.85
C PHE A 168 2.31 6.62 -1.63
N LEU A 169 3.17 7.64 -1.59
CA LEU A 169 4.45 7.60 -2.26
C LEU A 169 5.45 6.94 -1.31
N ASP A 170 5.63 5.67 -1.49
CA ASP A 170 6.58 4.86 -0.76
C ASP A 170 7.63 4.29 -1.71
N GLY A 171 8.58 3.62 -1.14
CA GLY A 171 9.78 3.12 -1.79
C GLY A 171 10.98 3.49 -0.93
N PHE A 172 12.15 3.03 -1.31
CA PHE A 172 13.36 3.43 -0.58
C PHE A 172 13.73 4.89 -0.84
N ALA A 173 14.53 5.46 0.05
CA ALA A 173 14.93 6.85 -0.04
C ALA A 173 15.41 7.24 -1.45
N PRO A 174 15.15 8.47 -1.95
CA PRO A 174 15.54 8.89 -3.30
C PRO A 174 17.02 8.67 -3.62
N SER A 175 17.90 8.79 -2.63
CA SER A 175 19.32 8.50 -2.75
C SER A 175 19.65 7.01 -2.92
N LYS A 176 18.75 6.13 -2.49
CA LYS A 176 18.90 4.66 -2.57
C LYS A 176 18.16 4.07 -3.77
N ASN A 177 17.06 4.69 -4.18
CA ASN A 177 16.23 4.25 -5.30
C ASN A 177 15.72 5.46 -6.14
N PRO A 178 16.58 6.14 -6.90
CA PRO A 178 16.19 7.33 -7.66
C PRO A 178 15.14 7.06 -8.74
N ASP A 179 15.05 5.84 -9.26
CA ASP A 179 14.10 5.47 -10.31
C ASP A 179 12.62 5.60 -9.87
N MET A 180 12.35 5.59 -8.58
CA MET A 180 11.01 5.79 -8.02
C MET A 180 10.61 7.27 -7.92
N TRP A 181 11.51 8.22 -8.28
CA TRP A 181 11.34 9.66 -8.05
C TRP A 181 11.61 10.48 -9.31
N THR A 182 11.22 9.97 -10.47
CA THR A 182 11.45 10.61 -11.78
C THR A 182 10.26 11.46 -12.22
N ASP A 183 10.53 12.45 -13.09
CA ASP A 183 9.48 13.28 -13.71
C ASP A 183 8.51 12.44 -14.54
N ALA A 184 8.98 11.38 -15.20
CA ALA A 184 8.14 10.46 -15.95
C ALA A 184 7.13 9.76 -15.05
N LEU A 185 7.53 9.34 -13.84
CA LEU A 185 6.65 8.74 -12.84
C LEU A 185 5.60 9.75 -12.37
N PHE A 186 6.01 10.95 -12.00
CA PHE A 186 5.10 12.01 -11.57
C PHE A 186 4.11 12.44 -12.66
N SER A 187 4.50 12.42 -13.92
CA SER A 187 3.58 12.67 -15.05
C SER A 187 2.49 11.61 -15.15
N GLN A 188 2.83 10.32 -14.95
CA GLN A 188 1.83 9.25 -14.91
C GLN A 188 0.89 9.38 -13.70
N MET A 189 1.43 9.75 -12.55
CA MET A 189 0.61 9.98 -11.35
C MET A 189 -0.36 11.13 -11.58
N ALA A 190 0.07 12.24 -12.18
CA ALA A 190 -0.80 13.38 -12.52
C ALA A 190 -1.92 12.95 -13.48
N ARG A 191 -1.62 12.12 -14.49
CA ARG A 191 -2.62 11.58 -15.43
C ARG A 191 -3.70 10.74 -14.72
N LEU A 192 -3.31 10.01 -13.67
CA LEU A 192 -4.19 9.09 -12.94
C LEU A 192 -4.97 9.77 -11.81
N SER A 193 -4.55 10.95 -11.35
CA SER A 193 -5.16 11.67 -10.22
C SER A 193 -6.49 12.33 -10.61
N LYS A 194 -7.41 12.39 -9.65
CA LYS A 194 -8.66 13.17 -9.72
C LYS A 194 -8.44 14.63 -9.35
#